data_a960010f8c3e51484cc7fc959d5dca42
#
_entry.id   a960010f8c3e51484cc7fc959d5dca42
#
_cell.length_a   1.000
_cell.length_b   1.000
_cell.length_c   1.000
_cell.angle_alpha   90.00
_cell.angle_beta   90.00
_cell.angle_gamma   90.00
#
_symmetry.space_group_name_H-M   'P 1'
#
loop_
_entity.id
_entity.type
_entity.pdbx_description
1 polymer ?
#
loop_
_entity_poly.entity_id
_entity_poly.type
_entity_poly.pdbx_seq_one_letter_code
_entity_poly.pdbx_strand_id
1 'polypeptide(L)' 'MKFLVKNMTCGGCARGVTKAIQSVDENAKVIADPPSHSVKVETTATQQQVVDALSEAGFPPR' A
#
# COMPACT_ATOMS: atom_id res chain seq x y z
N MET A 1 -4.75 2.08 9.16
CA MET A 1 -3.86 3.04 8.48
C MET A 1 -4.42 3.36 7.10
N LYS A 2 -4.31 4.60 6.71
CA LYS A 2 -4.76 5.03 5.39
C LYS A 2 -3.65 5.87 4.75
N PHE A 3 -3.33 5.56 3.50
CA PHE A 3 -2.29 6.26 2.77
C PHE A 3 -2.85 6.79 1.46
N LEU A 4 -2.28 7.87 0.96
CA LEU A 4 -2.53 8.37 -0.38
C LEU A 4 -1.33 8.02 -1.24
N VAL A 5 -1.58 7.31 -2.35
CA VAL A 5 -0.53 6.85 -3.26
C VAL A 5 -0.83 7.42 -4.65
N LYS A 6 -0.15 8.48 -5.01
CA LYS A 6 -0.41 9.16 -6.28
C LYS A 6 -0.13 8.29 -7.51
N ASN A 7 0.84 7.40 -7.41
CA ASN A 7 1.23 6.55 -8.52
C ASN A 7 0.29 5.37 -8.74
N MET A 8 -0.68 5.18 -7.85
CA MET A 8 -1.64 4.10 -7.97
C MET A 8 -2.80 4.55 -8.86
N THR A 9 -2.68 4.29 -10.16
CA THR A 9 -3.64 4.78 -11.15
C THR A 9 -4.48 3.70 -11.81
N CYS A 10 -4.19 2.43 -11.55
CA CYS A 10 -4.91 1.32 -12.18
C CYS A 10 -4.91 0.07 -11.28
N GLY A 11 -5.65 -0.96 -11.71
CA GLY A 11 -5.74 -2.21 -10.96
C GLY A 11 -4.42 -2.94 -10.79
N GLY A 12 -3.52 -2.85 -11.78
CA GLY A 12 -2.19 -3.43 -11.67
C GLY A 12 -1.35 -2.77 -10.59
N CYS A 13 -1.48 -1.45 -10.45
CA CYS A 13 -0.82 -0.70 -9.39
C CYS A 13 -1.37 -1.08 -8.02
N ALA A 14 -2.68 -1.27 -7.91
CA ALA A 14 -3.30 -1.71 -6.67
C ALA A 14 -2.77 -3.07 -6.22
N ARG A 15 -2.56 -3.99 -7.17
CA ARG A 15 -1.96 -5.29 -6.87
C ARG A 15 -0.53 -5.15 -6.37
N GLY A 16 0.26 -4.27 -6.99
CA GLY A 16 1.63 -4.01 -6.58
C GLY A 16 1.70 -3.47 -5.17
N VAL A 17 0.82 -2.54 -4.84
CA VAL A 17 0.71 -1.97 -3.49
C VAL A 17 0.36 -3.08 -2.49
N THR A 18 -0.63 -3.91 -2.82
CA THR A 18 -1.04 -5.01 -1.96
C THR A 18 0.12 -5.98 -1.71
N LYS A 19 0.83 -6.36 -2.76
CA LYS A 19 1.98 -7.26 -2.63
C LYS A 19 3.08 -6.65 -1.77
N ALA A 20 3.35 -5.36 -1.95
CA ALA A 20 4.38 -4.68 -1.17
C ALA A 20 4.06 -4.74 0.32
N ILE A 21 2.81 -4.47 0.69
CA ILE A 21 2.40 -4.50 2.08
C ILE A 21 2.40 -5.92 2.63
N GLN A 22 1.95 -6.88 1.84
CA GLN A 22 1.92 -8.29 2.27
C GLN A 22 3.31 -8.89 2.40
N SER A 23 4.33 -8.29 1.78
CA SER A 23 5.70 -8.73 1.99
C SER A 23 6.22 -8.36 3.38
N VAL A 24 5.60 -7.35 4.00
CA VAL A 24 5.94 -6.94 5.38
C VAL A 24 5.11 -7.75 6.38
N ASP A 25 3.83 -7.96 6.07
CA ASP A 25 2.91 -8.71 6.92
C ASP A 25 1.92 -9.46 6.01
N GLU A 26 2.11 -10.76 5.88
CA GLU A 26 1.27 -11.59 5.01
C GLU A 26 -0.20 -11.64 5.45
N ASN A 27 -0.48 -11.31 6.70
CA ASN A 27 -1.83 -11.26 7.23
C ASN A 27 -2.47 -9.87 7.12
N ALA A 28 -1.77 -8.91 6.54
CA ALA A 28 -2.29 -7.57 6.40
C ALA A 28 -3.50 -7.55 5.46
N LYS A 29 -4.51 -6.76 5.85
CA LYS A 29 -5.65 -6.48 4.97
C LYS A 29 -5.37 -5.17 4.25
N VAL A 30 -5.47 -5.21 2.93
CA VAL A 30 -5.21 -4.05 2.09
C VAL A 30 -6.42 -3.79 1.22
N ILE A 31 -6.96 -2.60 1.31
CA ILE A 31 -8.05 -2.14 0.45
C ILE A 31 -7.53 -0.96 -0.35
N ALA A 32 -7.29 -1.20 -1.63
CA ALA A 32 -6.80 -0.18 -2.54
C ALA A 32 -7.95 0.38 -3.36
N ASP A 33 -7.99 1.70 -3.50
CA ASP A 33 -9.01 2.38 -4.28
C ASP A 33 -8.31 3.30 -5.30
N PRO A 34 -7.97 2.78 -6.50
CA PRO A 34 -7.25 3.56 -7.50
C PRO A 34 -7.90 4.89 -7.89
N PRO A 35 -9.21 4.97 -8.09
CA PRO A 35 -9.82 6.25 -8.45
C PRO A 35 -9.58 7.37 -7.46
N SER A 36 -9.49 7.07 -6.18
CA SER A 36 -9.21 8.06 -5.14
C SER A 36 -7.76 8.08 -4.73
N HIS A 37 -6.92 7.22 -5.30
CA HIS A 37 -5.51 7.05 -4.94
C HIS A 37 -5.30 6.71 -3.46
N SER A 38 -6.31 6.11 -2.82
CA SER A 38 -6.24 5.80 -1.40
C SER A 38 -6.03 4.31 -1.16
N VAL A 39 -5.32 4.01 -0.07
CA VAL A 39 -5.06 2.65 0.37
C VAL A 39 -5.36 2.56 1.86
N LYS A 40 -6.22 1.63 2.23
CA LYS A 40 -6.46 1.30 3.64
C LYS A 40 -5.71 0.04 3.99
N VAL A 41 -4.99 0.06 5.10
CA VAL A 41 -4.20 -1.07 5.56
C VAL A 41 -4.55 -1.40 7.00
N GLU A 42 -4.86 -2.67 7.25
CA GLU A 42 -5.01 -3.21 8.59
C GLU A 42 -3.89 -4.21 8.82
N THR A 43 -2.95 -3.88 9.70
CA THR A 43 -1.76 -4.68 9.92
C THR A 43 -1.20 -4.41 11.32
N THR A 44 -0.45 -5.39 11.85
CA THR A 44 0.29 -5.21 13.09
C THR A 44 1.68 -4.62 12.85
N ALA A 45 2.11 -4.52 11.60
CA ALA A 45 3.38 -3.87 11.26
C ALA A 45 3.31 -2.38 11.56
N THR A 46 4.47 -1.75 11.72
CA THR A 46 4.52 -0.31 11.97
C THR A 46 4.23 0.47 10.70
N GLN A 47 3.77 1.70 10.88
CA GLN A 47 3.53 2.59 9.74
C GLN A 47 4.81 2.77 8.92
N GLN A 48 5.96 2.89 9.58
CA GLN A 48 7.24 3.06 8.91
C GLN A 48 7.58 1.86 8.04
N GLN A 49 7.31 0.64 8.52
CA GLN A 49 7.55 -0.57 7.73
C GLN A 49 6.70 -0.58 6.47
N VAL A 50 5.44 -0.19 6.59
CA VAL A 50 4.52 -0.12 5.44
C VAL A 50 4.98 0.95 4.45
N VAL A 51 5.35 2.12 4.95
CA VAL A 51 5.84 3.23 4.11
C VAL A 51 7.11 2.80 3.35
N ASP A 52 8.04 2.15 4.04
CA ASP A 52 9.28 1.69 3.40
C ASP A 52 8.99 0.67 2.30
N ALA A 53 8.09 -0.27 2.56
CA ALA A 53 7.73 -1.29 1.58
C ALA A 53 7.08 -0.65 0.35
N LEU A 54 6.18 0.30 0.55
CA LEU A 54 5.53 1.00 -0.56
C LEU A 54 6.53 1.82 -1.37
N SER A 55 7.46 2.49 -0.70
CA SER A 55 8.48 3.28 -1.37
C SER A 55 9.39 2.40 -2.23
N GLU A 56 9.80 1.25 -1.71
CA GLU A 56 10.65 0.31 -2.45
C GLU A 56 9.92 -0.27 -3.66
N ALA A 57 8.61 -0.43 -3.58
CA ALA A 57 7.82 -0.95 -4.68
C ALA A 57 7.51 0.11 -5.74
N GLY A 58 7.91 1.36 -5.54
CA GLY A 58 7.64 2.44 -6.47
C GLY A 58 6.34 3.16 -6.22
N PHE A 59 5.74 2.97 -5.05
CA PHE A 59 4.47 3.60 -4.67
C PHE A 59 4.62 4.39 -3.36
N PRO A 60 5.50 5.39 -3.31
CA PRO A 60 5.70 6.14 -2.07
C PRO A 60 4.42 6.84 -1.64
N PRO A 61 3.93 6.60 -0.43
CA PRO A 61 2.72 7.26 0.06
C PRO A 61 3.00 8.71 0.42
N ARG A 62 1.95 9.48 0.42
CA ARG A 62 2.04 10.90 0.80
C ARG A 62 1.70 11.07 2.26
#